data_7e6a4bed5effa4a96adfea274728dc8b
#
_entry.id   7e6a4bed5effa4a96adfea274728dc8b
#
_cell.length_a   1.000
_cell.length_b   1.000
_cell.length_c   1.000
_cell.angle_alpha   90.00
_cell.angle_beta   90.00
_cell.angle_gamma   90.00
#
_symmetry.space_group_name_H-M   'P 1'
#
loop_
_entity.id
_entity.type
_entity.pdbx_description
1 polymer ?
#
loop_
_entity_poly.entity_id
_entity_poly.type
_entity_poly.pdbx_seq_one_letter_code
_entity_poly.pdbx_strand_id
1 'polypeptide(L)'
;MGCGRGKCRLAVLGLALGVAATRPASAHPHVWITVKSQIAFTPDGKVSAIVHDWVFDEMYSSFATQGLAKPGELVKREQFAPLAQENAGSLAEIGYFTTLKIGGKPVEFGSVTDYWMEERPDHLVEFHVTLPLKTPSQLAKFVTLRVADPEYFIDFEFDDQNPVKLLSPPPGCTASVAKPKPLEDADKTKLSESFFTNLSPGTNFGFKMASSAIIACP
;
A
#
# COMPACT_ATOMS: atom_id res chain seq x y z
N MET A 1 -33.80 0.49 -81.82
CA MET A 1 -34.31 1.36 -80.76
C MET A 1 -34.77 0.45 -79.61
N GLY A 2 -34.02 0.16 -78.64
CA GLY A 2 -34.36 -0.75 -77.56
C GLY A 2 -33.69 -0.32 -76.26
N CYS A 3 -34.50 0.19 -75.38
CA CYS A 3 -34.05 0.65 -74.04
C CYS A 3 -33.92 -0.50 -73.09
N GLY A 4 -32.68 -0.87 -72.72
CA GLY A 4 -32.43 -1.91 -71.74
C GLY A 4 -32.51 -1.39 -70.32
N ARG A 5 -33.47 -1.99 -69.54
CA ARG A 5 -33.62 -1.71 -68.12
C ARG A 5 -32.54 -2.39 -67.27
N GLY A 6 -31.50 -1.66 -66.89
CA GLY A 6 -30.53 -2.10 -65.89
C GLY A 6 -31.08 -2.03 -64.49
N LYS A 7 -31.18 -3.17 -63.79
CA LYS A 7 -31.56 -3.25 -62.38
C LYS A 7 -30.35 -2.87 -61.51
N CYS A 8 -30.33 -1.67 -60.89
CA CYS A 8 -29.43 -1.33 -59.80
C CYS A 8 -29.75 -2.17 -58.58
N ARG A 9 -28.83 -3.09 -58.23
CA ARG A 9 -28.84 -3.78 -56.93
C ARG A 9 -28.08 -2.90 -55.93
N LEU A 10 -28.81 -2.24 -55.04
CA LEU A 10 -28.20 -1.64 -53.87
C LEU A 10 -27.71 -2.76 -52.95
N ALA A 11 -26.39 -2.88 -52.80
CA ALA A 11 -25.78 -3.67 -51.76
C ALA A 11 -25.78 -2.85 -50.46
N VAL A 12 -26.65 -3.23 -49.54
CA VAL A 12 -26.65 -2.69 -48.16
C VAL A 12 -25.51 -3.35 -47.40
N LEU A 13 -24.42 -2.61 -47.25
CA LEU A 13 -23.29 -3.03 -46.40
C LEU A 13 -23.74 -2.84 -44.95
N GLY A 14 -24.12 -3.92 -44.27
CA GLY A 14 -24.43 -3.94 -42.84
C GLY A 14 -23.14 -3.70 -42.03
N LEU A 15 -22.99 -2.49 -41.49
CA LEU A 15 -21.96 -2.16 -40.54
C LEU A 15 -22.30 -2.79 -39.17
N ALA A 16 -21.74 -3.98 -38.92
CA ALA A 16 -21.85 -4.61 -37.61
C ALA A 16 -21.00 -3.78 -36.61
N LEU A 17 -21.66 -2.89 -35.84
CA LEU A 17 -21.05 -2.29 -34.65
C LEU A 17 -20.76 -3.39 -33.63
N GLY A 18 -19.51 -3.83 -33.55
CA GLY A 18 -19.02 -4.65 -32.47
C GLY A 18 -19.10 -3.82 -31.17
N VAL A 19 -20.07 -4.11 -30.33
CA VAL A 19 -20.07 -3.63 -28.95
C VAL A 19 -18.91 -4.29 -28.25
N ALA A 20 -17.75 -3.58 -28.20
CA ALA A 20 -16.66 -3.97 -27.34
C ALA A 20 -17.19 -3.93 -25.91
N ALA A 21 -17.36 -5.08 -25.28
CA ALA A 21 -17.67 -5.17 -23.86
C ALA A 21 -16.50 -4.56 -23.08
N THR A 22 -16.64 -3.28 -22.71
CA THR A 22 -15.70 -2.61 -21.81
C THR A 22 -15.83 -3.30 -20.44
N ARG A 23 -14.83 -4.09 -20.09
CA ARG A 23 -14.71 -4.58 -18.73
C ARG A 23 -14.55 -3.37 -17.82
N PRO A 24 -15.31 -3.25 -16.73
CA PRO A 24 -15.06 -2.20 -15.76
C PRO A 24 -13.60 -2.34 -15.29
N ALA A 25 -12.80 -1.31 -15.52
CA ALA A 25 -11.48 -1.24 -14.91
C ALA A 25 -11.70 -1.08 -13.40
N SER A 26 -11.05 -1.92 -12.60
CA SER A 26 -11.01 -1.71 -11.17
C SER A 26 -10.18 -0.45 -10.92
N ALA A 27 -10.77 0.58 -10.32
CA ALA A 27 -10.10 1.86 -10.09
C ALA A 27 -9.39 1.91 -8.73
N HIS A 28 -9.44 0.86 -7.95
CA HIS A 28 -8.77 0.74 -6.66
C HIS A 28 -8.07 -0.61 -6.53
N PRO A 29 -6.87 -0.64 -5.92
CA PRO A 29 -6.09 0.50 -5.44
C PRO A 29 -5.40 1.27 -6.58
N HIS A 30 -4.94 2.50 -6.30
CA HIS A 30 -4.20 3.34 -7.25
C HIS A 30 -2.68 3.25 -7.05
N VAL A 31 -2.24 2.83 -5.87
CA VAL A 31 -0.83 2.69 -5.49
C VAL A 31 -0.66 1.35 -4.77
N TRP A 32 0.39 0.64 -5.11
CA TRP A 32 0.80 -0.60 -4.42
C TRP A 32 2.12 -0.37 -3.71
N ILE A 33 2.16 -0.76 -2.44
CA ILE A 33 3.34 -0.62 -1.60
C ILE A 33 3.72 -1.97 -1.01
N THR A 34 4.95 -2.41 -1.30
CA THR A 34 5.55 -3.54 -0.60
C THR A 34 6.17 -3.07 0.72
N VAL A 35 5.74 -3.66 1.82
CA VAL A 35 6.09 -3.24 3.18
C VAL A 35 7.09 -4.20 3.80
N LYS A 36 8.20 -3.65 4.30
CA LYS A 36 9.04 -4.30 5.30
C LYS A 36 8.94 -3.50 6.59
N SER A 37 8.79 -4.19 7.69
CA SER A 37 8.68 -3.52 8.99
C SER A 37 9.68 -4.08 9.98
N GLN A 38 10.16 -3.23 10.88
CA GLN A 38 11.02 -3.67 11.98
C GLN A 38 10.40 -3.16 13.28
N ILE A 39 10.25 -4.05 14.26
CA ILE A 39 9.74 -3.69 15.58
C ILE A 39 10.93 -3.56 16.51
N ALA A 40 11.17 -2.35 17.00
CA ALA A 40 12.26 -2.03 17.87
C ALA A 40 11.87 -2.20 19.34
N PHE A 41 12.80 -2.76 20.12
CA PHE A 41 12.66 -2.93 21.55
C PHE A 41 13.72 -2.13 22.30
N THR A 42 13.34 -1.62 23.45
CA THR A 42 14.28 -1.03 24.42
C THR A 42 15.12 -2.12 25.11
N PRO A 43 16.25 -1.78 25.72
CA PRO A 43 17.06 -2.77 26.47
C PRO A 43 16.31 -3.47 27.60
N ASP A 44 15.25 -2.86 28.15
CA ASP A 44 14.37 -3.44 29.17
C ASP A 44 13.17 -4.19 28.55
N GLY A 45 13.20 -4.48 27.23
CA GLY A 45 12.24 -5.32 26.53
C GLY A 45 10.89 -4.70 26.20
N LYS A 46 10.75 -3.38 26.27
CA LYS A 46 9.53 -2.68 25.84
C LYS A 46 9.55 -2.42 24.34
N VAL A 47 8.39 -2.46 23.69
CA VAL A 47 8.27 -1.99 22.32
C VAL A 47 8.40 -0.47 22.29
N SER A 48 9.29 0.03 21.43
CA SER A 48 9.65 1.45 21.39
C SER A 48 9.34 2.16 20.07
N ALA A 49 9.45 1.47 18.96
CA ALA A 49 9.22 2.06 17.64
C ALA A 49 8.89 1.00 16.58
N ILE A 50 8.31 1.45 15.48
CA ILE A 50 8.24 0.71 14.24
C ILE A 50 9.12 1.44 13.22
N VAL A 51 9.96 0.71 12.50
CA VAL A 51 10.69 1.20 11.33
C VAL A 51 10.07 0.55 10.11
N HIS A 52 9.67 1.36 9.15
CA HIS A 52 9.11 0.89 7.89
C HIS A 52 10.05 1.19 6.74
N ASP A 53 10.12 0.25 5.81
CA ASP A 53 10.67 0.42 4.47
C ASP A 53 9.51 0.13 3.50
N TRP A 54 9.04 1.15 2.80
CA TRP A 54 7.90 1.11 1.87
C TRP A 54 8.38 1.25 0.44
N VAL A 55 8.31 0.18 -0.32
CA VAL A 55 8.70 0.17 -1.73
C VAL A 55 7.45 0.41 -2.58
N PHE A 56 7.44 1.51 -3.30
CA PHE A 56 6.34 1.89 -4.19
C PHE A 56 6.40 1.12 -5.51
N ASP A 57 5.23 0.99 -6.15
CA ASP A 57 5.11 0.40 -7.48
C ASP A 57 5.82 1.23 -8.57
N GLU A 58 5.92 0.64 -9.78
CA GLU A 58 6.59 1.26 -10.92
C GLU A 58 5.94 2.59 -11.35
N MET A 59 4.61 2.67 -11.30
CA MET A 59 3.90 3.86 -11.75
C MET A 59 4.16 5.04 -10.82
N TYR A 60 4.02 4.86 -9.51
CA TYR A 60 4.36 5.89 -8.53
C TYR A 60 5.84 6.25 -8.59
N SER A 61 6.73 5.26 -8.68
CA SER A 61 8.18 5.46 -8.73
C SER A 61 8.59 6.29 -9.94
N SER A 62 8.03 5.97 -11.12
CA SER A 62 8.25 6.76 -12.33
C SER A 62 7.78 8.20 -12.20
N PHE A 63 6.63 8.42 -11.56
CA PHE A 63 6.13 9.77 -11.28
C PHE A 63 7.03 10.52 -10.29
N ALA A 64 7.42 9.89 -9.20
CA ALA A 64 8.23 10.49 -8.14
C ALA A 64 9.66 10.87 -8.58
N THR A 65 10.21 10.16 -9.58
CA THR A 65 11.57 10.41 -10.13
C THR A 65 11.57 11.37 -11.30
N GLN A 66 10.40 11.72 -11.84
CA GLN A 66 10.29 12.54 -13.06
C GLN A 66 11.01 13.89 -12.93
N GLY A 67 11.99 14.11 -13.79
CA GLY A 67 12.75 15.36 -13.85
C GLY A 67 13.80 15.55 -12.75
N LEU A 68 14.00 14.57 -11.87
CA LEU A 68 14.99 14.63 -10.80
C LEU A 68 16.39 14.16 -11.22
N ALA A 69 16.51 13.25 -12.19
CA ALA A 69 17.78 12.76 -12.71
C ALA A 69 17.79 12.76 -14.24
N LYS A 70 18.97 12.59 -14.82
CA LYS A 70 19.12 12.38 -16.26
C LYS A 70 18.70 10.95 -16.63
N PRO A 71 18.28 10.73 -17.88
CA PRO A 71 17.95 9.39 -18.34
C PRO A 71 19.08 8.38 -18.08
N GLY A 72 18.79 7.29 -17.37
CA GLY A 72 19.72 6.23 -17.02
C GLY A 72 20.57 6.47 -15.76
N GLU A 73 20.38 7.60 -15.08
CA GLU A 73 20.99 7.85 -13.77
C GLU A 73 19.95 7.67 -12.66
N LEU A 74 20.34 7.08 -11.53
CA LEU A 74 19.50 7.03 -10.34
C LEU A 74 19.39 8.41 -9.71
N VAL A 75 18.21 8.72 -9.17
CA VAL A 75 17.98 9.94 -8.40
C VAL A 75 18.76 9.88 -7.09
N LYS A 76 19.48 10.92 -6.78
CA LYS A 76 20.22 11.02 -5.52
C LYS A 76 19.26 11.27 -4.37
N ARG A 77 19.55 10.68 -3.22
CA ARG A 77 18.75 10.78 -1.99
C ARG A 77 18.39 12.23 -1.62
N GLU A 78 19.34 13.16 -1.79
CA GLU A 78 19.14 14.57 -1.47
C GLU A 78 18.05 15.23 -2.32
N GLN A 79 17.82 14.73 -3.52
CA GLN A 79 16.77 15.24 -4.43
C GLN A 79 15.38 14.82 -4.00
N PHE A 80 15.26 13.74 -3.23
CA PHE A 80 14.00 13.32 -2.63
C PHE A 80 13.65 14.03 -1.32
N ALA A 81 14.59 14.81 -0.72
CA ALA A 81 14.36 15.40 0.59
C ALA A 81 13.04 16.19 0.72
N PRO A 82 12.61 17.02 -0.26
CA PRO A 82 11.32 17.70 -0.18
C PRO A 82 10.13 16.74 -0.15
N LEU A 83 10.14 15.71 -1.02
CA LEU A 83 9.07 14.72 -1.11
C LEU A 83 9.02 13.86 0.16
N ALA A 84 10.17 13.43 0.67
CA ALA A 84 10.25 12.67 1.91
C ALA A 84 9.71 13.47 3.11
N GLN A 85 10.02 14.77 3.17
CA GLN A 85 9.52 15.67 4.21
C GLN A 85 8.01 15.84 4.14
N GLU A 86 7.45 16.05 2.95
CA GLU A 86 6.01 16.18 2.73
C GLU A 86 5.27 14.92 3.16
N ASN A 87 5.76 13.74 2.70
CA ASN A 87 5.16 12.46 3.07
C ASN A 87 5.24 12.23 4.58
N ALA A 88 6.40 12.40 5.20
CA ALA A 88 6.56 12.22 6.64
C ALA A 88 5.67 13.18 7.45
N GLY A 89 5.52 14.43 6.99
CA GLY A 89 4.72 15.44 7.65
C GLY A 89 3.22 15.14 7.63
N SER A 90 2.71 14.57 6.54
CA SER A 90 1.28 14.24 6.38
C SER A 90 0.87 12.93 7.07
N LEU A 91 1.80 12.04 7.39
CA LEU A 91 1.48 10.72 7.96
C LEU A 91 0.65 10.78 9.25
N ALA A 92 0.87 11.77 10.09
CA ALA A 92 0.14 11.91 11.36
C ALA A 92 -1.36 12.17 11.14
N GLU A 93 -1.73 12.90 10.08
CA GLU A 93 -3.10 13.26 9.75
C GLU A 93 -3.94 12.06 9.34
N ILE A 94 -3.28 11.03 8.77
CA ILE A 94 -3.91 9.80 8.26
C ILE A 94 -3.63 8.58 9.15
N GLY A 95 -3.20 8.79 10.40
CA GLY A 95 -2.93 7.72 11.35
C GLY A 95 -1.76 6.82 10.95
N TYR A 96 -0.79 7.36 10.20
CA TYR A 96 0.45 6.69 9.77
C TYR A 96 0.21 5.43 8.91
N PHE A 97 -1.00 5.19 8.41
CA PHE A 97 -1.41 3.90 7.83
C PHE A 97 -1.08 2.70 8.72
N THR A 98 -0.73 2.94 9.97
CA THR A 98 -0.15 1.93 10.88
C THR A 98 -0.97 1.78 12.14
N THR A 99 -1.35 0.56 12.45
CA THR A 99 -1.98 0.20 13.72
C THR A 99 -1.14 -0.83 14.44
N LEU A 100 -0.72 -0.50 15.65
CA LEU A 100 -0.04 -1.44 16.55
C LEU A 100 -0.92 -1.72 17.77
N LYS A 101 -1.09 -3.00 18.12
CA LYS A 101 -1.79 -3.42 19.31
C LYS A 101 -0.90 -4.33 20.14
N ILE A 102 -0.81 -4.06 21.43
CA ILE A 102 -0.07 -4.87 22.41
C ILE A 102 -1.08 -5.50 23.37
N GLY A 103 -1.15 -6.84 23.39
CA GLY A 103 -2.18 -7.55 24.14
C GLY A 103 -3.61 -7.15 23.74
N GLY A 104 -3.82 -6.84 22.45
CA GLY A 104 -5.10 -6.41 21.89
C GLY A 104 -5.44 -4.93 22.13
N LYS A 105 -4.66 -4.18 22.92
CA LYS A 105 -4.88 -2.74 23.17
C LYS A 105 -4.09 -1.91 22.15
N PRO A 106 -4.70 -0.92 21.50
CA PRO A 106 -3.99 -0.01 20.61
C PRO A 106 -2.98 0.84 21.40
N VAL A 107 -1.86 1.14 20.75
CA VAL A 107 -0.86 2.07 21.28
C VAL A 107 -0.79 3.32 20.41
N GLU A 108 -0.38 4.43 21.00
CA GLU A 108 -0.25 5.71 20.32
C GLU A 108 1.17 5.89 19.80
N PHE A 109 1.28 6.45 18.59
CA PHE A 109 2.55 6.85 18.00
C PHE A 109 2.87 8.31 18.33
N GLY A 110 4.17 8.60 18.40
CA GLY A 110 4.70 9.96 18.41
C GLY A 110 4.88 10.50 16.99
N SER A 111 5.57 11.64 16.88
CA SER A 111 5.94 12.17 15.57
C SER A 111 7.01 11.30 14.93
N VAL A 112 6.99 11.24 13.60
CA VAL A 112 8.07 10.62 12.80
C VAL A 112 9.41 11.26 13.17
N THR A 113 10.44 10.45 13.39
CA THR A 113 11.75 10.95 13.86
C THR A 113 12.85 10.84 12.83
N ASP A 114 12.84 9.81 12.01
CA ASP A 114 13.83 9.60 10.98
C ASP A 114 13.13 9.14 9.70
N TYR A 115 13.45 9.80 8.58
CA TYR A 115 12.80 9.52 7.31
C TYR A 115 13.67 9.95 6.14
N TRP A 116 13.62 9.18 5.06
CA TRP A 116 14.22 9.54 3.78
C TRP A 116 13.59 8.70 2.66
N MET A 117 13.82 9.15 1.42
CA MET A 117 13.49 8.36 0.23
C MET A 117 14.76 8.12 -0.59
N GLU A 118 14.77 7.02 -1.31
CA GLU A 118 15.81 6.70 -2.29
C GLU A 118 15.23 5.97 -3.49
N GLU A 119 15.89 6.09 -4.64
CA GLU A 119 15.65 5.24 -5.79
C GLU A 119 16.59 4.04 -5.72
N ARG A 120 16.02 2.87 -5.73
CA ARG A 120 16.71 1.59 -5.69
C ARG A 120 17.34 1.25 -7.07
N PRO A 121 18.29 0.29 -7.14
CA PRO A 121 18.85 -0.15 -8.42
C PRO A 121 17.84 -0.71 -9.41
N ASP A 122 16.68 -1.18 -8.96
CA ASP A 122 15.54 -1.63 -9.76
C ASP A 122 14.60 -0.51 -10.20
N HIS A 123 15.00 0.76 -9.97
CA HIS A 123 14.25 1.97 -10.27
C HIS A 123 12.93 2.16 -9.49
N LEU A 124 12.71 1.38 -8.44
CA LEU A 124 11.62 1.61 -7.51
C LEU A 124 12.02 2.60 -6.43
N VAL A 125 11.09 3.46 -6.03
CA VAL A 125 11.30 4.39 -4.92
C VAL A 125 10.99 3.67 -3.61
N GLU A 126 11.87 3.80 -2.63
CA GLU A 126 11.71 3.27 -1.29
C GLU A 126 11.66 4.42 -0.28
N PHE A 127 10.63 4.42 0.56
CA PHE A 127 10.47 5.39 1.66
C PHE A 127 10.75 4.71 2.98
N HIS A 128 11.76 5.22 3.67
CA HIS A 128 12.16 4.79 5.00
C HIS A 128 11.58 5.73 6.03
N VAL A 129 10.94 5.19 7.06
CA VAL A 129 10.33 6.00 8.11
C VAL A 129 10.38 5.31 9.47
N THR A 130 10.84 6.05 10.48
CA THR A 130 10.82 5.60 11.87
C THR A 130 9.68 6.25 12.63
N LEU A 131 8.81 5.40 13.14
CA LEU A 131 7.61 5.78 13.86
C LEU A 131 7.74 5.34 15.33
N PRO A 132 8.19 6.22 16.23
CA PRO A 132 8.31 5.89 17.65
C PRO A 132 6.93 5.77 18.30
N LEU A 133 6.80 4.90 19.30
CA LEU A 133 5.65 4.96 20.18
C LEU A 133 5.75 6.24 21.04
N LYS A 134 4.61 6.87 21.29
CA LYS A 134 4.53 8.04 22.18
C LYS A 134 5.13 7.75 23.57
N THR A 135 4.95 6.50 24.00
CA THR A 135 5.57 5.96 25.22
C THR A 135 5.94 4.50 24.97
N PRO A 136 7.20 4.07 25.20
CA PRO A 136 7.57 2.67 25.13
C PRO A 136 6.65 1.78 25.96
N SER A 137 6.09 0.76 25.34
CA SER A 137 5.01 -0.03 25.92
C SER A 137 5.47 -1.42 26.33
N GLN A 138 5.04 -1.84 27.53
CA GLN A 138 5.36 -3.15 28.05
C GLN A 138 4.86 -4.24 27.10
N LEU A 139 5.74 -5.18 26.79
CA LEU A 139 5.42 -6.32 25.95
C LEU A 139 4.31 -7.17 26.60
N ALA A 140 3.40 -7.67 25.77
CA ALA A 140 2.42 -8.68 26.14
C ALA A 140 2.67 -9.97 25.34
N LYS A 141 1.94 -11.04 25.64
CA LYS A 141 2.09 -12.34 24.95
C LYS A 141 2.05 -12.24 23.42
N PHE A 142 1.33 -11.27 22.89
CA PHE A 142 1.28 -11.01 21.46
C PHE A 142 1.20 -9.51 21.16
N VAL A 143 1.80 -9.13 20.05
CA VAL A 143 1.73 -7.81 19.43
C VAL A 143 1.22 -8.00 18.02
N THR A 144 0.32 -7.14 17.58
CA THR A 144 -0.21 -7.17 16.22
C THR A 144 0.09 -5.85 15.53
N LEU A 145 0.79 -5.92 14.41
CA LEU A 145 1.07 -4.78 13.53
C LEU A 145 0.25 -4.94 12.25
N ARG A 146 -0.43 -3.87 11.85
CA ARG A 146 -1.11 -3.78 10.56
C ARG A 146 -0.72 -2.48 9.87
N VAL A 147 -0.40 -2.57 8.59
CA VAL A 147 -0.20 -1.42 7.71
C VAL A 147 -1.29 -1.45 6.67
N ALA A 148 -2.11 -0.40 6.59
CA ALA A 148 -3.26 -0.37 5.70
C ALA A 148 -3.79 1.04 5.51
N ASP A 149 -4.24 1.35 4.31
CA ASP A 149 -5.11 2.48 4.04
C ASP A 149 -6.57 2.07 4.33
N PRO A 150 -7.26 2.71 5.28
CA PRO A 150 -8.65 2.39 5.59
C PRO A 150 -9.60 2.45 4.39
N GLU A 151 -9.33 3.33 3.43
CA GLU A 151 -10.15 3.57 2.25
C GLU A 151 -9.73 2.72 1.04
N TYR A 152 -8.62 1.96 1.16
CA TYR A 152 -8.08 1.09 0.11
C TYR A 152 -7.70 1.84 -1.17
N PHE A 153 -7.29 3.10 -1.05
CA PHE A 153 -6.69 3.84 -2.14
C PHE A 153 -5.26 3.35 -2.40
N ILE A 154 -4.57 2.98 -1.31
CA ILE A 154 -3.24 2.36 -1.31
C ILE A 154 -3.38 0.92 -0.82
N ASP A 155 -2.81 -0.03 -1.56
CA ASP A 155 -2.66 -1.42 -1.11
C ASP A 155 -1.29 -1.62 -0.50
N PHE A 156 -1.26 -2.01 0.77
CA PHE A 156 -0.05 -2.32 1.51
C PHE A 156 0.09 -3.83 1.67
N GLU A 157 1.05 -4.42 0.98
CA GLU A 157 1.36 -5.84 1.13
C GLU A 157 2.71 -6.03 1.81
N PHE A 158 2.78 -6.92 2.80
CA PHE A 158 4.06 -7.29 3.38
C PHE A 158 4.92 -8.07 2.39
N ASP A 159 6.23 -7.75 2.37
CA ASP A 159 7.24 -8.47 1.59
C ASP A 159 7.18 -9.98 1.89
N ASP A 160 7.21 -10.82 0.85
CA ASP A 160 7.04 -12.27 1.01
C ASP A 160 8.25 -12.94 1.71
N GLN A 161 9.45 -12.37 1.62
CA GLN A 161 10.67 -12.97 2.17
C GLN A 161 11.07 -12.41 3.52
N ASN A 162 10.93 -11.09 3.70
CA ASN A 162 11.38 -10.38 4.90
C ASN A 162 10.31 -9.41 5.41
N PRO A 163 9.10 -9.88 5.73
CA PRO A 163 7.98 -9.00 6.05
C PRO A 163 8.21 -8.21 7.33
N VAL A 164 8.72 -8.87 8.37
CA VAL A 164 8.89 -8.29 9.70
C VAL A 164 10.16 -8.80 10.37
N LYS A 165 10.97 -7.86 10.86
CA LYS A 165 12.13 -8.12 11.71
C LYS A 165 11.88 -7.63 13.13
N LEU A 166 12.52 -8.27 14.09
CA LEU A 166 12.55 -7.83 15.48
C LEU A 166 13.95 -7.29 15.78
N LEU A 167 14.05 -6.04 16.24
CA LEU A 167 15.31 -5.39 16.60
C LEU A 167 15.50 -5.45 18.13
N SER A 168 16.48 -6.24 18.57
CA SER A 168 16.81 -6.49 19.98
C SER A 168 15.60 -7.01 20.80
N PRO A 169 14.88 -8.04 20.30
CA PRO A 169 13.72 -8.57 21.00
C PRO A 169 14.13 -9.30 22.28
N PRO A 170 13.24 -9.41 23.25
CA PRO A 170 13.38 -10.38 24.33
C PRO A 170 13.54 -11.82 23.79
N PRO A 171 14.21 -12.72 24.53
CA PRO A 171 14.40 -14.09 24.09
C PRO A 171 13.07 -14.80 23.80
N GLY A 172 13.04 -15.62 22.74
CA GLY A 172 11.89 -16.45 22.38
C GLY A 172 10.79 -15.74 21.59
N CYS A 173 10.92 -14.45 21.30
CA CYS A 173 9.98 -13.76 20.41
C CYS A 173 10.11 -14.22 18.97
N THR A 174 8.97 -14.43 18.29
CA THR A 174 8.88 -14.80 16.88
C THR A 174 7.90 -13.86 16.17
N ALA A 175 8.10 -13.69 14.86
CA ALA A 175 7.20 -12.91 14.01
C ALA A 175 6.65 -13.77 12.88
N SER A 176 5.39 -13.57 12.52
CA SER A 176 4.72 -14.20 11.38
C SER A 176 3.73 -13.22 10.76
N VAL A 177 3.34 -13.45 9.49
CA VAL A 177 2.30 -12.67 8.82
C VAL A 177 1.09 -13.53 8.55
N ALA A 178 -0.07 -13.08 9.01
CA ALA A 178 -1.36 -13.65 8.70
C ALA A 178 -2.00 -12.87 7.53
N LYS A 179 -2.23 -13.55 6.41
CA LYS A 179 -2.94 -12.99 5.26
C LYS A 179 -4.42 -12.77 5.60
N PRO A 180 -5.09 -11.78 4.97
CA PRO A 180 -6.52 -11.58 5.16
C PRO A 180 -7.29 -12.81 4.70
N LYS A 181 -8.49 -13.00 5.25
CA LYS A 181 -9.40 -14.02 4.74
C LYS A 181 -9.77 -13.70 3.30
N PRO A 182 -9.88 -14.69 2.40
CA PRO A 182 -10.38 -14.48 1.06
C PRO A 182 -11.73 -13.75 1.13
N LEU A 183 -11.91 -12.76 0.25
CA LEU A 183 -13.18 -12.07 0.14
C LEU A 183 -14.27 -13.04 -0.29
N GLU A 184 -15.43 -12.93 0.34
CA GLU A 184 -16.64 -13.60 -0.11
C GLU A 184 -17.08 -13.04 -1.47
N ASP A 185 -17.80 -13.81 -2.28
CA ASP A 185 -18.20 -13.39 -3.63
C ASP A 185 -19.03 -12.11 -3.63
N ALA A 186 -19.83 -11.88 -2.58
CA ALA A 186 -20.56 -10.64 -2.35
C ALA A 186 -19.64 -9.42 -2.14
N ASP A 187 -18.43 -9.62 -1.59
CA ASP A 187 -17.47 -8.54 -1.41
C ASP A 187 -16.61 -8.31 -2.66
N LYS A 188 -16.35 -9.36 -3.47
CA LYS A 188 -15.67 -9.23 -4.77
C LYS A 188 -16.47 -8.37 -5.75
N THR A 189 -17.79 -8.48 -5.74
CA THR A 189 -18.68 -7.64 -6.59
C THR A 189 -18.66 -6.17 -6.17
N LYS A 190 -18.24 -5.87 -4.95
CA LYS A 190 -18.10 -4.50 -4.43
C LYS A 190 -16.78 -3.81 -4.83
N LEU A 191 -15.82 -4.53 -5.42
CA LEU A 191 -14.55 -3.94 -5.89
C LEU A 191 -14.72 -3.14 -7.20
N SER A 192 -15.87 -2.50 -7.41
CA SER A 192 -16.13 -1.64 -8.56
C SER A 192 -15.81 -0.18 -8.22
N GLU A 193 -15.45 0.60 -9.22
CA GLU A 193 -15.20 2.04 -9.05
C GLU A 193 -16.40 2.75 -8.40
N SER A 194 -17.62 2.40 -8.81
CA SER A 194 -18.84 2.97 -8.24
C SER A 194 -19.01 2.64 -6.75
N PHE A 195 -18.52 1.50 -6.29
CA PHE A 195 -18.53 1.16 -4.87
C PHE A 195 -17.56 2.05 -4.10
N PHE A 196 -16.31 2.20 -4.57
CA PHE A 196 -15.32 3.04 -3.89
C PHE A 196 -15.69 4.53 -3.93
N THR A 197 -16.21 5.02 -5.05
CA THR A 197 -16.70 6.41 -5.16
C THR A 197 -17.85 6.72 -4.20
N ASN A 198 -18.67 5.72 -3.84
CA ASN A 198 -19.79 5.87 -2.92
C ASN A 198 -19.48 5.36 -1.50
N LEU A 199 -18.24 4.94 -1.24
CA LEU A 199 -17.83 4.60 0.12
C LEU A 199 -17.93 5.84 1.01
N SER A 200 -18.71 5.73 2.08
CA SER A 200 -18.68 6.77 3.10
C SER A 200 -17.33 6.75 3.80
N PRO A 201 -16.73 7.93 4.08
CA PRO A 201 -15.52 8.00 4.88
C PRO A 201 -15.68 7.22 6.20
N GLY A 202 -14.66 6.45 6.56
CA GLY A 202 -14.66 5.66 7.80
C GLY A 202 -15.24 4.26 7.70
N THR A 203 -15.56 3.74 6.50
CA THR A 203 -15.98 2.33 6.32
C THR A 203 -14.90 1.32 6.65
N ASN A 204 -13.64 1.76 6.70
CA ASN A 204 -12.47 0.92 7.03
C ASN A 204 -12.37 -0.35 6.16
N PHE A 205 -12.79 -0.25 4.90
CA PHE A 205 -12.80 -1.39 3.97
C PHE A 205 -11.39 -1.96 3.75
N GLY A 206 -10.38 -1.10 3.63
CA GLY A 206 -8.98 -1.51 3.45
C GLY A 206 -8.46 -2.41 4.56
N PHE A 207 -8.98 -2.28 5.79
CA PHE A 207 -8.58 -3.20 6.86
C PHE A 207 -9.03 -4.64 6.65
N LYS A 208 -10.04 -4.90 5.82
CA LYS A 208 -10.45 -6.26 5.45
C LYS A 208 -9.47 -6.90 4.47
N MET A 209 -8.79 -6.06 3.68
CA MET A 209 -7.84 -6.48 2.66
C MET A 209 -6.42 -6.64 3.22
N ALA A 210 -6.13 -6.01 4.35
CA ALA A 210 -4.78 -5.94 4.87
C ALA A 210 -4.36 -7.19 5.65
N SER A 211 -3.13 -7.63 5.39
CA SER A 211 -2.40 -8.59 6.20
C SER A 211 -2.10 -8.03 7.59
N SER A 212 -1.82 -8.92 8.54
CA SER A 212 -1.40 -8.54 9.89
C SER A 212 -0.14 -9.30 10.28
N ALA A 213 0.87 -8.57 10.72
CA ALA A 213 2.02 -9.19 11.37
C ALA A 213 1.69 -9.47 12.84
N ILE A 214 1.99 -10.68 13.26
CA ILE A 214 1.76 -11.18 14.62
C ILE A 214 3.11 -11.51 15.23
N ILE A 215 3.43 -10.86 16.33
CA ILE A 215 4.62 -11.12 17.13
C ILE A 215 4.17 -11.83 18.40
N ALA A 216 4.69 -13.03 18.59
CA ALA A 216 4.44 -13.83 19.78
C ALA A 216 5.70 -13.88 20.64
N CYS A 217 5.55 -13.59 21.93
CA CYS A 217 6.61 -13.64 22.92
C CYS A 217 6.15 -14.50 24.10
N PRO A 218 7.06 -15.30 24.72
CA PRO A 218 6.73 -16.17 25.85
C PRO A 218 6.19 -15.43 27.07
#